data_05aa9821335d695cbd72de57637bf169
#
_entry.id   05aa9821335d695cbd72de57637bf169
#
_cell.length_a   1.000
_cell.length_b   1.000
_cell.length_c   1.000
_cell.angle_alpha   90.00
_cell.angle_beta   90.00
_cell.angle_gamma   90.00
#
_symmetry.space_group_name_H-M   'P 1'
#
loop_
_entity.id
_entity.type
_entity.pdbx_description
1 polymer ?
#
loop_
_entity_poly.entity_id
_entity_poly.type
_entity_poly.pdbx_seq_one_letter_code
_entity_poly.pdbx_strand_id
1 'polypeptide(L)'
;MDNVDFYLEDLRSKFNKINIEKYYLSYSGGKDSHLLYWFIKEYATEFNKLQVVGINTYMEHPEIRERIYKNSNIVLLPTMKPFEIKEKYGIPCFSKEQDFYIYYYQKATREGKKPAKTYIDKINGTYKTGFSISKKAREYVLSGKAHKITHLCCHYLKKEPARKFEKENDLKPILGVRGNESSLRKKQYQACFTKDGKFTPLWDLTEELENAIYKKYNIEIPKVYNYVERTRLLRMPISVVISMIPKKNYLY
;
A
#
# COMPACT_ATOMS: atom_id res chain seq x y z
N MET A 1 -14.17 19.51 25.87
CA MET A 1 -13.66 18.92 24.60
C MET A 1 -13.12 17.56 24.94
N ASP A 2 -13.64 16.51 24.36
CA ASP A 2 -13.12 15.16 24.62
C ASP A 2 -11.86 14.87 23.76
N ASN A 3 -11.20 13.74 24.01
CA ASN A 3 -9.96 13.38 23.30
C ASN A 3 -10.14 13.28 21.77
N VAL A 4 -11.35 12.95 21.31
CA VAL A 4 -11.67 12.86 19.87
C VAL A 4 -11.72 14.25 19.25
N ASP A 5 -12.43 15.20 19.88
CA ASP A 5 -12.53 16.56 19.37
C ASP A 5 -11.16 17.26 19.38
N PHE A 6 -10.40 17.06 20.46
CA PHE A 6 -9.03 17.60 20.56
C PHE A 6 -8.15 17.10 19.40
N TYR A 7 -8.21 15.78 19.10
CA TYR A 7 -7.43 15.22 18.00
C TYR A 7 -7.87 15.76 16.63
N LEU A 8 -9.18 15.93 16.42
CA LEU A 8 -9.68 16.45 15.13
C LEU A 8 -9.30 17.92 14.93
N GLU A 9 -9.26 18.74 15.98
CA GLU A 9 -8.77 20.11 15.90
C GLU A 9 -7.23 20.17 15.71
N ASP A 10 -6.47 19.26 16.33
CA ASP A 10 -5.05 19.11 16.03
C ASP A 10 -4.82 18.69 14.56
N LEU A 11 -5.63 17.75 14.05
CA LEU A 11 -5.61 17.37 12.66
C LEU A 11 -5.91 18.55 11.72
N ARG A 12 -6.91 19.37 12.05
CA ARG A 12 -7.22 20.62 11.33
C ARG A 12 -6.02 21.58 11.35
N SER A 13 -5.38 21.75 12.51
CA SER A 13 -4.17 22.55 12.65
C SER A 13 -3.01 22.03 11.78
N LYS A 14 -2.84 20.69 11.66
CA LYS A 14 -1.85 20.08 10.76
C LYS A 14 -2.15 20.41 9.30
N PHE A 15 -3.41 20.37 8.86
CA PHE A 15 -3.81 20.73 7.49
C PHE A 15 -3.62 22.23 7.19
N ASN A 16 -3.83 23.11 8.15
CA ASN A 16 -3.59 24.55 7.98
C ASN A 16 -2.11 24.91 7.73
N LYS A 17 -1.18 23.97 7.97
CA LYS A 17 0.26 24.18 7.74
C LYS A 17 0.70 23.83 6.33
N ILE A 18 -0.18 23.30 5.49
CA ILE A 18 0.16 22.92 4.11
C ILE A 18 -0.55 23.84 3.09
N ASN A 19 0.10 24.06 1.95
CA ASN A 19 -0.61 24.59 0.79
C ASN A 19 -1.37 23.47 0.10
N ILE A 20 -2.70 23.39 0.31
CA ILE A 20 -3.55 22.32 -0.21
C ILE A 20 -3.51 22.19 -1.73
N GLU A 21 -3.18 23.26 -2.47
CA GLU A 21 -3.07 23.24 -3.93
C GLU A 21 -1.88 22.41 -4.43
N LYS A 22 -0.92 22.11 -3.55
CA LYS A 22 0.26 21.27 -3.85
C LYS A 22 0.08 19.82 -3.42
N TYR A 23 -1.12 19.47 -2.94
CA TYR A 23 -1.39 18.12 -2.41
C TYR A 23 -2.65 17.52 -3.01
N TYR A 24 -2.72 16.20 -2.95
CA TYR A 24 -3.92 15.42 -3.21
C TYR A 24 -4.09 14.34 -2.14
N LEU A 25 -5.32 13.95 -1.83
CA LEU A 25 -5.58 12.82 -0.95
C LEU A 25 -5.40 11.51 -1.71
N SER A 26 -4.40 10.71 -1.33
CA SER A 26 -4.21 9.34 -1.85
C SER A 26 -5.19 8.40 -1.16
N TYR A 27 -6.25 8.03 -1.87
CA TYR A 27 -7.39 7.29 -1.33
C TYR A 27 -7.32 5.81 -1.71
N SER A 28 -7.22 4.94 -0.71
CA SER A 28 -7.14 3.48 -0.90
C SER A 28 -8.46 2.74 -0.61
N GLY A 29 -9.51 3.46 -0.19
CA GLY A 29 -10.77 2.88 0.26
C GLY A 29 -10.72 2.20 1.64
N GLY A 30 -9.55 2.04 2.23
CA GLY A 30 -9.36 1.48 3.58
C GLY A 30 -9.66 2.49 4.69
N LYS A 31 -9.77 2.02 5.95
CA LYS A 31 -10.15 2.82 7.12
C LYS A 31 -9.35 4.12 7.23
N ASP A 32 -8.02 4.05 7.34
CA ASP A 32 -7.19 5.24 7.56
C ASP A 32 -7.37 6.31 6.45
N SER A 33 -7.40 5.91 5.19
CA SER A 33 -7.62 6.85 4.08
C SER A 33 -9.05 7.37 4.02
N HIS A 34 -10.02 6.58 4.51
CA HIS A 34 -11.41 7.01 4.57
C HIS A 34 -11.66 7.98 5.71
N LEU A 35 -10.95 7.82 6.83
CA LEU A 35 -10.98 8.82 7.90
C LEU A 35 -10.53 10.18 7.39
N LEU A 36 -9.44 10.26 6.61
CA LEU A 36 -9.02 11.52 5.99
C LEU A 36 -10.03 12.05 4.98
N TYR A 37 -10.64 11.15 4.17
CA TYR A 37 -11.70 11.54 3.24
C TYR A 37 -12.88 12.16 3.97
N TRP A 38 -13.40 11.49 5.00
CA TRP A 38 -14.48 12.00 5.85
C TRP A 38 -14.07 13.33 6.49
N PHE A 39 -12.86 13.41 7.06
CA PHE A 39 -12.36 14.61 7.69
C PHE A 39 -12.43 15.84 6.75
N ILE A 40 -11.92 15.73 5.53
CA ILE A 40 -11.91 16.83 4.57
C ILE A 40 -13.26 17.10 3.90
N LYS A 41 -14.17 16.13 3.88
CA LYS A 41 -15.47 16.29 3.20
C LYS A 41 -16.61 16.65 4.14
N GLU A 42 -16.57 16.20 5.39
CA GLU A 42 -17.69 16.32 6.32
C GLU A 42 -17.35 17.08 7.59
N TYR A 43 -16.11 17.00 8.09
CA TYR A 43 -15.72 17.66 9.34
C TYR A 43 -15.03 19.02 9.09
N ALA A 44 -13.96 19.05 8.32
CA ALA A 44 -13.17 20.25 8.01
C ALA A 44 -13.35 20.63 6.54
N THR A 45 -14.57 21.10 6.22
CA THR A 45 -15.03 21.34 4.85
C THR A 45 -14.28 22.46 4.12
N GLU A 46 -13.51 23.28 4.82
CA GLU A 46 -12.58 24.25 4.24
C GLU A 46 -11.52 23.59 3.35
N PHE A 47 -11.24 22.30 3.56
CA PHE A 47 -10.32 21.50 2.73
C PHE A 47 -11.01 20.69 1.64
N ASN A 48 -12.31 20.85 1.40
CA ASN A 48 -13.10 20.03 0.48
C ASN A 48 -12.67 20.12 -1.00
N LYS A 49 -11.90 21.15 -1.36
CA LYS A 49 -11.30 21.33 -2.70
C LYS A 49 -10.14 20.38 -2.96
N LEU A 50 -9.57 19.74 -1.93
CA LEU A 50 -8.53 18.73 -2.12
C LEU A 50 -9.00 17.65 -3.08
N GLN A 51 -8.18 17.41 -4.10
CA GLN A 51 -8.42 16.34 -5.06
C GLN A 51 -8.22 14.97 -4.40
N VAL A 52 -9.19 14.09 -4.58
CA VAL A 52 -9.14 12.72 -4.09
C VAL A 52 -8.75 11.80 -5.24
N VAL A 53 -7.62 11.09 -5.09
CA VAL A 53 -7.08 10.22 -6.14
C VAL A 53 -7.00 8.79 -5.62
N GLY A 54 -7.77 7.91 -6.21
CA GLY A 54 -7.75 6.47 -5.95
C GLY A 54 -6.87 5.70 -6.93
N ILE A 55 -6.53 4.47 -6.60
CA ILE A 55 -5.85 3.55 -7.52
C ILE A 55 -6.61 2.23 -7.50
N ASN A 56 -7.17 1.83 -8.65
CA ASN A 56 -7.72 0.49 -8.81
C ASN A 56 -6.64 -0.46 -9.32
N THR A 57 -6.11 -1.32 -8.46
CA THR A 57 -5.07 -2.30 -8.82
C THR A 57 -5.64 -3.58 -9.44
N TYR A 58 -6.95 -3.66 -9.63
CA TYR A 58 -7.72 -4.86 -9.99
C TYR A 58 -7.69 -5.99 -8.93
N MET A 59 -7.12 -5.72 -7.75
CA MET A 59 -6.94 -6.71 -6.69
C MET A 59 -7.63 -6.32 -5.38
N GLU A 60 -8.34 -5.20 -5.37
CA GLU A 60 -9.14 -4.77 -4.23
C GLU A 60 -10.39 -5.65 -4.09
N HIS A 61 -10.80 -5.87 -2.82
CA HIS A 61 -12.12 -6.43 -2.52
C HIS A 61 -13.20 -5.60 -3.24
N PRO A 62 -14.29 -6.21 -3.78
CA PRO A 62 -15.31 -5.48 -4.54
C PRO A 62 -15.83 -4.23 -3.82
N GLU A 63 -16.15 -4.34 -2.53
CA GLU A 63 -16.62 -3.23 -1.70
C GLU A 63 -15.59 -2.08 -1.60
N ILE A 64 -14.30 -2.41 -1.45
CA ILE A 64 -13.22 -1.41 -1.42
C ILE A 64 -13.05 -0.75 -2.79
N ARG A 65 -13.15 -1.52 -3.86
CA ARG A 65 -13.07 -1.00 -5.23
C ARG A 65 -14.23 -0.06 -5.53
N GLU A 66 -15.46 -0.43 -5.18
CA GLU A 66 -16.63 0.43 -5.31
C GLU A 66 -16.45 1.74 -4.56
N ARG A 67 -15.95 1.66 -3.32
CA ARG A 67 -15.66 2.83 -2.48
C ARG A 67 -14.59 3.75 -3.11
N ILE A 68 -13.56 3.16 -3.74
CA ILE A 68 -12.56 3.94 -4.48
C ILE A 68 -13.21 4.72 -5.61
N TYR A 69 -14.04 4.07 -6.43
CA TYR A 69 -14.71 4.74 -7.56
C TYR A 69 -15.73 5.79 -7.10
N LYS A 70 -16.48 5.52 -6.03
CA LYS A 70 -17.49 6.45 -5.49
C LYS A 70 -16.87 7.73 -4.92
N ASN A 71 -15.72 7.60 -4.24
CA ASN A 71 -15.17 8.69 -3.41
C ASN A 71 -13.97 9.40 -4.05
N SER A 72 -13.47 8.93 -5.18
CA SER A 72 -12.32 9.55 -5.85
C SER A 72 -12.76 10.45 -7.01
N ASN A 73 -12.12 11.61 -7.14
CA ASN A 73 -12.27 12.48 -8.31
C ASN A 73 -11.56 11.86 -9.54
N ILE A 74 -10.42 11.19 -9.28
CA ILE A 74 -9.62 10.52 -10.30
C ILE A 74 -9.31 9.11 -9.80
N VAL A 75 -9.47 8.11 -10.68
CA VAL A 75 -9.04 6.74 -10.41
C VAL A 75 -7.92 6.36 -11.37
N LEU A 76 -6.72 6.18 -10.84
CA LEU A 76 -5.56 5.75 -11.59
C LEU A 76 -5.62 4.24 -11.84
N LEU A 77 -5.15 3.85 -13.01
CA LEU A 77 -4.99 2.45 -13.38
C LEU A 77 -3.51 2.08 -13.42
N PRO A 78 -3.15 0.83 -13.11
CA PRO A 78 -1.78 0.35 -13.22
C PRO A 78 -1.28 0.39 -14.66
N THR A 79 0.02 0.62 -14.83
CA THR A 79 0.68 0.53 -16.14
C THR A 79 0.77 -0.91 -16.66
N MET A 80 0.71 -1.88 -15.74
CA MET A 80 0.64 -3.31 -16.04
C MET A 80 -0.47 -3.96 -15.21
N LYS A 81 -1.30 -4.78 -15.84
CA LYS A 81 -2.30 -5.59 -15.14
C LYS A 81 -1.65 -6.71 -14.31
N PRO A 82 -2.30 -7.21 -13.24
CA PRO A 82 -1.76 -8.29 -12.39
C PRO A 82 -1.31 -9.53 -13.18
N PHE A 83 -2.05 -9.90 -14.19
CA PHE A 83 -1.76 -11.02 -15.09
C PHE A 83 -0.45 -10.79 -15.89
N GLU A 84 -0.25 -9.61 -16.46
CA GLU A 84 0.97 -9.26 -17.21
C GLU A 84 2.22 -9.29 -16.30
N ILE A 85 2.06 -8.82 -15.06
CA ILE A 85 3.12 -8.90 -14.05
C ILE A 85 3.47 -10.35 -13.75
N LYS A 86 2.46 -11.22 -13.58
CA LYS A 86 2.65 -12.65 -13.36
C LYS A 86 3.44 -13.29 -14.49
N GLU A 87 3.06 -13.05 -15.73
CA GLU A 87 3.75 -13.65 -16.89
C GLU A 87 5.19 -13.15 -17.01
N LYS A 88 5.39 -11.85 -16.92
CA LYS A 88 6.70 -11.22 -17.14
C LYS A 88 7.65 -11.43 -15.97
N TYR A 89 7.19 -11.23 -14.74
CA TYR A 89 8.04 -11.16 -13.55
C TYR A 89 7.80 -12.29 -12.55
N GLY A 90 6.67 -12.97 -12.62
CA GLY A 90 6.25 -13.97 -11.65
C GLY A 90 5.32 -13.44 -10.58
N ILE A 91 5.18 -14.19 -9.48
CA ILE A 91 4.27 -13.88 -8.37
C ILE A 91 5.03 -13.77 -7.04
N PRO A 92 4.59 -12.90 -6.10
CA PRO A 92 5.16 -12.87 -4.75
C PRO A 92 4.81 -14.16 -4.01
N CYS A 93 5.74 -14.62 -3.18
CA CYS A 93 5.60 -15.89 -2.47
C CYS A 93 5.78 -15.75 -0.95
N PHE A 94 6.70 -14.89 -0.53
CA PHE A 94 7.08 -14.70 0.86
C PHE A 94 6.85 -13.24 1.29
N SER A 95 7.75 -12.71 2.13
CA SER A 95 7.74 -11.27 2.39
C SER A 95 8.36 -10.51 1.22
N LYS A 96 7.97 -9.22 1.07
CA LYS A 96 8.49 -8.36 0.01
C LYS A 96 10.03 -8.30 -0.01
N GLU A 97 10.66 -8.35 1.17
CA GLU A 97 12.11 -8.30 1.29
C GLU A 97 12.74 -9.64 0.89
N GLN A 98 12.16 -10.77 1.28
CA GLN A 98 12.61 -12.08 0.80
C GLN A 98 12.45 -12.18 -0.72
N ASP A 99 11.28 -11.80 -1.24
CA ASP A 99 10.98 -11.84 -2.67
C ASP A 99 11.92 -10.95 -3.49
N PHE A 100 12.39 -9.83 -2.91
CA PHE A 100 13.41 -8.98 -3.53
C PHE A 100 14.73 -9.75 -3.78
N TYR A 101 15.29 -10.36 -2.74
CA TYR A 101 16.55 -11.10 -2.88
C TYR A 101 16.41 -12.33 -3.77
N ILE A 102 15.30 -13.05 -3.64
CA ILE A 102 15.01 -14.24 -4.47
C ILE A 102 14.83 -13.84 -5.94
N TYR A 103 14.13 -12.74 -6.22
CA TYR A 103 13.94 -12.23 -7.57
C TYR A 103 15.27 -11.98 -8.29
N TYR A 104 16.19 -11.25 -7.65
CA TYR A 104 17.47 -10.94 -8.28
C TYR A 104 18.38 -12.16 -8.41
N TYR A 105 18.34 -13.08 -7.46
CA TYR A 105 19.01 -14.37 -7.56
C TYR A 105 18.48 -15.16 -8.77
N GLN A 106 17.19 -15.38 -8.85
CA GLN A 106 16.56 -16.13 -9.94
C GLN A 106 16.73 -15.43 -11.30
N LYS A 107 16.68 -14.09 -11.34
CA LYS A 107 16.87 -13.32 -12.57
C LYS A 107 18.28 -13.55 -13.14
N ALA A 108 19.30 -13.37 -12.33
CA ALA A 108 20.68 -13.59 -12.77
C ALA A 108 20.90 -15.03 -13.26
N THR A 109 20.40 -16.02 -12.52
CA THR A 109 20.52 -17.44 -12.91
C THR A 109 19.84 -17.71 -14.25
N ARG A 110 18.63 -17.18 -14.49
CA ARG A 110 17.93 -17.35 -15.77
C ARG A 110 18.62 -16.65 -16.95
N GLU A 111 19.33 -15.56 -16.68
CA GLU A 111 20.10 -14.83 -17.70
C GLU A 111 21.50 -15.46 -17.93
N GLY A 112 21.78 -16.62 -17.32
CA GLY A 112 23.11 -17.26 -17.41
C GLY A 112 24.22 -16.47 -16.71
N LYS A 113 23.86 -15.50 -15.85
CA LYS A 113 24.80 -14.66 -15.11
C LYS A 113 25.01 -15.19 -13.70
N LYS A 114 26.21 -14.97 -13.16
CA LYS A 114 26.46 -15.25 -11.74
C LYS A 114 25.71 -14.24 -10.87
N PRO A 115 24.83 -14.67 -9.95
CA PRO A 115 24.20 -13.75 -9.01
C PRO A 115 25.24 -13.04 -8.12
N ALA A 116 24.93 -11.82 -7.66
CA ALA A 116 25.80 -11.12 -6.72
C ALA A 116 25.98 -11.95 -5.43
N LYS A 117 27.17 -11.86 -4.83
CA LYS A 117 27.55 -12.64 -3.64
C LYS A 117 26.51 -12.54 -2.52
N THR A 118 26.01 -11.34 -2.24
CA THR A 118 24.97 -11.11 -1.24
C THR A 118 23.72 -11.96 -1.47
N TYR A 119 23.28 -12.13 -2.73
CA TYR A 119 22.11 -12.94 -3.04
C TYR A 119 22.40 -14.43 -2.87
N ILE A 120 23.58 -14.87 -3.29
CA ILE A 120 24.03 -16.26 -3.09
C ILE A 120 24.10 -16.57 -1.61
N ASP A 121 24.76 -15.74 -0.81
CA ASP A 121 24.93 -15.94 0.64
C ASP A 121 23.59 -15.97 1.38
N LYS A 122 22.63 -15.12 0.97
CA LYS A 122 21.27 -15.12 1.55
C LYS A 122 20.49 -16.38 1.19
N ILE A 123 20.58 -16.87 -0.05
CA ILE A 123 19.91 -18.09 -0.49
C ILE A 123 20.56 -19.33 0.17
N ASN A 124 21.86 -19.37 0.32
CA ASN A 124 22.57 -20.48 0.98
C ASN A 124 22.48 -20.41 2.52
N GLY A 125 22.06 -19.27 3.07
CA GLY A 125 21.95 -19.10 4.53
C GLY A 125 23.28 -18.81 5.22
N THR A 126 24.31 -18.45 4.49
CA THR A 126 25.64 -18.09 4.99
C THR A 126 25.79 -16.59 5.33
N TYR A 127 24.78 -15.78 5.00
CA TYR A 127 24.77 -14.36 5.28
C TYR A 127 24.56 -14.10 6.78
N LYS A 128 25.55 -13.47 7.42
CA LYS A 128 25.63 -13.35 8.90
C LYS A 128 25.06 -12.05 9.46
N THR A 129 24.83 -11.02 8.63
CA THR A 129 24.46 -9.68 9.09
C THR A 129 23.15 -9.20 8.47
N GLY A 130 22.29 -8.56 9.28
CA GLY A 130 21.04 -7.96 8.83
C GLY A 130 19.97 -8.99 8.47
N PHE A 131 19.13 -8.68 7.47
CA PHE A 131 17.99 -9.49 7.08
C PHE A 131 18.39 -10.82 6.44
N SER A 132 17.81 -11.91 6.92
CA SER A 132 18.01 -13.28 6.40
C SER A 132 16.73 -13.80 5.72
N ILE A 133 16.90 -14.64 4.70
CA ILE A 133 15.80 -15.38 4.07
C ILE A 133 15.45 -16.58 4.95
N SER A 134 14.17 -16.83 5.16
CA SER A 134 13.71 -17.97 5.98
C SER A 134 14.18 -19.32 5.40
N LYS A 135 14.40 -20.29 6.28
CA LYS A 135 14.80 -21.65 5.87
C LYS A 135 13.84 -22.22 4.82
N LYS A 136 12.53 -22.13 5.05
CA LYS A 136 11.49 -22.58 4.12
C LYS A 136 11.63 -21.94 2.72
N ALA A 137 11.89 -20.63 2.66
CA ALA A 137 12.03 -19.94 1.37
C ALA A 137 13.31 -20.36 0.64
N ARG A 138 14.42 -20.55 1.36
CA ARG A 138 15.69 -21.02 0.79
C ARG A 138 15.56 -22.43 0.22
N GLU A 139 15.00 -23.36 1.00
CA GLU A 139 14.76 -24.74 0.56
C GLU A 139 13.88 -24.79 -0.70
N TYR A 140 12.82 -23.98 -0.74
CA TYR A 140 11.95 -23.91 -1.90
C TYR A 140 12.70 -23.41 -3.15
N VAL A 141 13.51 -22.36 -3.03
CA VAL A 141 14.28 -21.83 -4.16
C VAL A 141 15.35 -22.81 -4.64
N LEU A 142 16.06 -23.46 -3.71
CA LEU A 142 17.13 -24.42 -4.02
C LEU A 142 16.60 -25.76 -4.56
N SER A 143 15.34 -26.09 -4.31
CA SER A 143 14.72 -27.33 -4.85
C SER A 143 14.62 -27.37 -6.37
N GLY A 144 14.85 -26.26 -7.06
CA GLY A 144 14.64 -26.14 -8.51
C GLY A 144 13.16 -26.11 -8.95
N LYS A 145 12.21 -26.29 -8.02
CA LYS A 145 10.76 -26.29 -8.29
C LYS A 145 10.11 -24.91 -8.10
N ALA A 146 10.89 -23.90 -7.66
CA ALA A 146 10.37 -22.59 -7.40
C ALA A 146 9.93 -21.88 -8.69
N HIS A 147 8.69 -21.38 -8.70
CA HIS A 147 8.21 -20.51 -9.77
C HIS A 147 9.01 -19.19 -9.80
N LYS A 148 8.77 -18.36 -10.82
CA LYS A 148 9.31 -16.98 -10.83
C LYS A 148 8.73 -16.20 -9.65
N ILE A 149 9.60 -15.78 -8.72
CA ILE A 149 9.21 -14.98 -7.55
C ILE A 149 9.55 -13.52 -7.82
N THR A 150 8.65 -12.61 -7.47
CA THR A 150 8.84 -11.17 -7.68
C THR A 150 8.35 -10.31 -6.53
N HIS A 151 9.02 -9.19 -6.29
CA HIS A 151 8.62 -8.11 -5.38
C HIS A 151 8.00 -6.90 -6.12
N LEU A 152 7.89 -6.97 -7.45
CA LEU A 152 7.58 -5.82 -8.32
C LEU A 152 6.09 -5.48 -8.39
N CYS A 153 5.19 -6.32 -7.87
CA CYS A 153 3.74 -6.07 -7.95
C CYS A 153 3.36 -4.69 -7.41
N CYS A 154 3.83 -4.30 -6.21
CA CYS A 154 3.52 -2.98 -5.67
C CYS A 154 4.12 -1.84 -6.51
N HIS A 155 5.19 -2.09 -7.26
CA HIS A 155 5.77 -1.09 -8.14
C HIS A 155 4.80 -0.76 -9.27
N TYR A 156 4.44 -1.73 -10.06
CA TYR A 156 3.57 -1.54 -11.23
C TYR A 156 2.12 -1.24 -10.87
N LEU A 157 1.59 -1.88 -9.82
CA LEU A 157 0.19 -1.71 -9.46
C LEU A 157 -0.12 -0.40 -8.71
N LYS A 158 0.84 0.15 -7.97
CA LYS A 158 0.59 1.31 -7.09
C LYS A 158 1.59 2.45 -7.27
N LYS A 159 2.91 2.15 -7.19
CA LYS A 159 3.92 3.20 -7.10
C LYS A 159 4.13 3.94 -8.42
N GLU A 160 4.14 3.21 -9.52
CA GLU A 160 4.39 3.79 -10.83
C GLU A 160 3.24 4.71 -11.28
N PRO A 161 1.95 4.30 -11.28
CA PRO A 161 0.86 5.19 -11.63
C PRO A 161 0.77 6.40 -10.70
N ALA A 162 1.00 6.23 -9.38
CA ALA A 162 1.02 7.35 -8.46
C ALA A 162 2.14 8.36 -8.78
N ARG A 163 3.37 7.88 -8.99
CA ARG A 163 4.51 8.75 -9.32
C ARG A 163 4.35 9.46 -10.66
N LYS A 164 3.74 8.80 -11.64
CA LYS A 164 3.43 9.42 -12.92
C LYS A 164 2.46 10.58 -12.71
N PHE A 165 1.36 10.34 -11.99
CA PHE A 165 0.38 11.37 -11.64
C PHE A 165 1.01 12.53 -10.85
N GLU A 166 1.81 12.23 -9.81
CA GLU A 166 2.53 13.21 -8.99
C GLU A 166 3.42 14.12 -9.85
N LYS A 167 4.15 13.53 -10.81
CA LYS A 167 5.06 14.28 -11.70
C LYS A 167 4.31 15.14 -12.72
N GLU A 168 3.22 14.62 -13.31
CA GLU A 168 2.45 15.31 -14.35
C GLU A 168 1.66 16.49 -13.78
N ASN A 169 1.27 16.45 -12.51
CA ASN A 169 0.46 17.48 -11.87
C ASN A 169 1.23 18.35 -10.87
N ASP A 170 2.51 18.10 -10.63
CA ASP A 170 3.32 18.76 -9.59
C ASP A 170 2.66 18.70 -8.20
N LEU A 171 2.06 17.53 -7.86
CA LEU A 171 1.36 17.29 -6.62
C LEU A 171 2.07 16.28 -5.74
N LYS A 172 1.86 16.40 -4.43
CA LYS A 172 2.33 15.45 -3.41
C LYS A 172 1.16 14.75 -2.74
N PRO A 173 1.30 13.47 -2.34
CA PRO A 173 0.21 12.75 -1.69
C PRO A 173 0.08 13.10 -0.22
N ILE A 174 -1.17 13.22 0.23
CA ILE A 174 -1.58 13.06 1.63
C ILE A 174 -1.88 11.59 1.83
N LEU A 175 -1.22 10.96 2.79
CA LEU A 175 -1.33 9.53 3.05
C LEU A 175 -2.01 9.26 4.39
N GLY A 176 -3.07 8.46 4.37
CA GLY A 176 -3.65 7.86 5.57
C GLY A 176 -2.79 6.69 6.05
N VAL A 177 -1.69 6.99 6.73
CA VAL A 177 -0.79 5.99 7.30
C VAL A 177 -0.54 6.28 8.77
N ARG A 178 -0.61 5.23 9.60
CA ARG A 178 -0.32 5.32 11.04
C ARG A 178 1.06 4.73 11.35
N GLY A 179 1.84 5.42 12.18
CA GLY A 179 3.14 4.94 12.64
C GLY A 179 3.03 3.62 13.42
N ASN A 180 1.96 3.45 14.19
CA ASN A 180 1.76 2.31 15.08
C ASN A 180 1.39 0.98 14.39
N GLU A 181 1.10 0.96 13.08
CA GLU A 181 0.71 -0.27 12.38
C GLU A 181 1.79 -1.34 12.31
N SER A 182 3.05 -0.98 12.35
CA SER A 182 4.17 -1.93 12.38
C SER A 182 5.48 -1.25 12.78
N SER A 183 6.43 -2.05 13.28
CA SER A 183 7.78 -1.56 13.65
C SER A 183 8.52 -0.87 12.48
N LEU A 184 8.29 -1.31 11.24
CA LEU A 184 8.84 -0.65 10.06
C LEU A 184 8.17 0.71 9.81
N ARG A 185 6.85 0.81 9.98
CA ARG A 185 6.12 2.09 9.83
C ARG A 185 6.47 3.06 10.95
N LYS A 186 6.62 2.58 12.17
CA LYS A 186 7.06 3.39 13.30
C LYS A 186 8.41 4.06 13.05
N LYS A 187 9.33 3.38 12.34
CA LYS A 187 10.61 3.96 11.93
C LYS A 187 10.50 4.91 10.74
N GLN A 188 9.55 4.68 9.85
CA GLN A 188 9.40 5.43 8.59
C GLN A 188 8.53 6.69 8.74
N TYR A 189 7.51 6.63 9.59
CA TYR A 189 6.54 7.70 9.79
C TYR A 189 6.61 8.18 11.24
N GLN A 190 7.45 9.18 11.50
CA GLN A 190 7.71 9.75 12.82
C GLN A 190 7.27 11.21 12.93
N ALA A 191 6.72 11.77 11.84
CA ALA A 191 6.28 13.15 11.75
C ALA A 191 5.22 13.32 10.67
N CYS A 192 4.58 14.48 10.62
CA CYS A 192 3.59 14.81 9.59
C CYS A 192 4.13 14.82 8.17
N PHE A 193 5.46 14.86 7.99
CA PHE A 193 6.09 14.88 6.67
C PHE A 193 7.15 13.79 6.55
N THR A 194 7.16 13.15 5.40
CA THR A 194 8.27 12.28 5.00
C THR A 194 9.42 13.11 4.41
N LYS A 195 10.61 12.54 4.31
CA LYS A 195 11.79 13.22 3.73
C LYS A 195 11.57 13.68 2.28
N ASP A 196 10.69 12.99 1.54
CA ASP A 196 10.31 13.31 0.16
C ASP A 196 9.08 14.23 0.07
N GLY A 197 8.66 14.82 1.21
CA GLY A 197 7.62 15.86 1.28
C GLY A 197 6.18 15.34 1.17
N LYS A 198 5.93 14.05 1.38
CA LYS A 198 4.57 13.52 1.51
C LYS A 198 4.00 13.90 2.86
N PHE A 199 2.73 14.25 2.89
CA PHE A 199 2.04 14.60 4.12
C PHE A 199 1.35 13.38 4.73
N THR A 200 1.64 13.11 6.00
CA THR A 200 1.18 11.93 6.75
C THR A 200 0.53 12.34 8.07
N PRO A 201 -0.62 13.02 8.02
CA PRO A 201 -1.20 13.67 9.19
C PRO A 201 -1.69 12.70 10.28
N LEU A 202 -1.92 11.42 9.95
CA LEU A 202 -2.36 10.40 10.90
C LEU A 202 -1.20 9.59 11.52
N TRP A 203 0.04 10.06 11.39
CA TRP A 203 1.22 9.30 11.84
C TRP A 203 1.16 8.91 13.32
N ASP A 204 0.55 9.76 14.16
CA ASP A 204 0.40 9.63 15.62
C ASP A 204 -0.95 9.02 16.05
N LEU A 205 -1.88 8.80 15.12
CA LEU A 205 -3.20 8.25 15.43
C LEU A 205 -3.10 6.82 15.97
N THR A 206 -3.68 6.60 17.17
CA THR A 206 -3.81 5.25 17.74
C THR A 206 -5.05 4.54 17.21
N GLU A 207 -5.08 3.22 17.34
CA GLU A 207 -6.23 2.41 16.89
C GLU A 207 -7.47 2.68 17.74
N GLU A 208 -7.27 2.87 19.05
CA GLU A 208 -8.33 3.20 20.01
C GLU A 208 -9.00 4.53 19.64
N LEU A 209 -8.19 5.54 19.33
CA LEU A 209 -8.69 6.86 18.97
C LEU A 209 -9.37 6.85 17.60
N GLU A 210 -8.81 6.13 16.62
CA GLU A 210 -9.46 5.92 15.33
C GLU A 210 -10.85 5.31 15.51
N ASN A 211 -10.95 4.23 16.29
CA ASN A 211 -12.23 3.57 16.56
C ASN A 211 -13.22 4.49 17.30
N ALA A 212 -12.74 5.32 18.23
CA ALA A 212 -13.56 6.31 18.93
C ALA A 212 -14.12 7.36 17.97
N ILE A 213 -13.32 7.85 17.01
CA ILE A 213 -13.77 8.80 15.98
C ILE A 213 -14.85 8.15 15.11
N TYR A 214 -14.59 6.94 14.60
CA TYR A 214 -15.55 6.20 13.77
C TYR A 214 -16.89 6.01 14.48
N LYS A 215 -16.87 5.66 15.77
CA LYS A 215 -18.06 5.47 16.59
C LYS A 215 -18.79 6.79 16.87
N LYS A 216 -18.06 7.84 17.26
CA LYS A 216 -18.64 9.13 17.63
C LYS A 216 -19.38 9.78 16.47
N TYR A 217 -18.80 9.72 15.28
CA TYR A 217 -19.35 10.36 14.08
C TYR A 217 -20.09 9.40 13.14
N ASN A 218 -20.34 8.15 13.59
CA ASN A 218 -21.03 7.12 12.80
C ASN A 218 -20.47 6.98 11.38
N ILE A 219 -19.14 7.01 11.24
CA ILE A 219 -18.48 6.90 9.92
C ILE A 219 -18.62 5.46 9.43
N GLU A 220 -19.05 5.28 8.20
CA GLU A 220 -19.26 3.97 7.60
C GLU A 220 -17.95 3.18 7.46
N ILE A 221 -17.92 1.98 8.03
CA ILE A 221 -16.81 1.01 7.89
C ILE A 221 -17.22 -0.05 6.87
N PRO A 222 -16.39 -0.37 5.87
CA PRO A 222 -16.66 -1.45 4.93
C PRO A 222 -16.90 -2.77 5.67
N LYS A 223 -17.92 -3.52 5.24
CA LYS A 223 -18.30 -4.81 5.85
C LYS A 223 -17.18 -5.85 5.83
N VAL A 224 -16.26 -5.71 4.87
CA VAL A 224 -15.06 -6.55 4.79
C VAL A 224 -14.23 -6.53 6.08
N TYR A 225 -14.26 -5.45 6.86
CA TYR A 225 -13.56 -5.38 8.16
C TYR A 225 -14.21 -6.20 9.26
N ASN A 226 -15.46 -6.69 9.08
CA ASN A 226 -16.08 -7.63 10.00
C ASN A 226 -15.45 -9.03 9.93
N TYR A 227 -14.77 -9.34 8.83
CA TYR A 227 -14.14 -10.65 8.59
C TYR A 227 -12.60 -10.61 8.72
N VAL A 228 -12.01 -9.42 8.68
CA VAL A 228 -10.56 -9.24 8.75
C VAL A 228 -10.23 -7.95 9.47
N GLU A 229 -9.37 -8.03 10.47
CA GLU A 229 -8.89 -6.87 11.21
C GLU A 229 -8.18 -5.83 10.32
N ARG A 230 -7.58 -6.28 9.22
CA ARG A 230 -6.86 -5.43 8.26
C ARG A 230 -7.04 -5.94 6.83
N THR A 231 -7.28 -5.04 5.88
CA THR A 231 -7.35 -5.37 4.45
C THR A 231 -6.09 -6.06 3.89
N ARG A 232 -4.97 -6.03 4.62
CA ARG A 232 -3.78 -6.84 4.28
C ARG A 232 -4.00 -8.34 4.40
N LEU A 233 -4.90 -8.81 5.28
CA LEU A 233 -5.23 -10.23 5.43
C LEU A 233 -6.17 -10.72 4.32
N LEU A 234 -6.90 -9.82 3.69
CA LEU A 234 -7.66 -10.09 2.45
C LEU A 234 -6.78 -10.20 1.19
N ARG A 235 -5.52 -9.91 1.29
CA ARG A 235 -4.58 -10.34 0.27
C ARG A 235 -4.48 -11.86 0.36
N MET A 236 -5.49 -12.53 -0.20
CA MET A 236 -5.23 -13.88 -0.70
C MET A 236 -3.86 -13.84 -1.36
N PRO A 237 -3.02 -14.84 -1.18
CA PRO A 237 -1.76 -14.92 -1.91
C PRO A 237 -2.07 -14.52 -3.35
N ILE A 238 -1.37 -13.55 -3.92
CA ILE A 238 -1.62 -13.04 -5.29
C ILE A 238 -1.76 -14.22 -6.26
N SER A 239 -1.10 -15.35 -5.97
CA SER A 239 -1.25 -16.62 -6.65
C SER A 239 -2.70 -17.13 -6.70
N VAL A 240 -3.46 -17.02 -5.62
CA VAL A 240 -4.85 -17.51 -5.53
C VAL A 240 -5.78 -16.54 -6.24
N VAL A 241 -5.62 -15.24 -6.04
CA VAL A 241 -6.46 -14.23 -6.72
C VAL A 241 -6.23 -14.26 -8.24
N ILE A 242 -4.98 -14.38 -8.69
CA ILE A 242 -4.67 -14.45 -10.12
C ILE A 242 -5.15 -15.78 -10.74
N SER A 243 -5.19 -16.89 -10.00
CA SER A 243 -5.77 -18.15 -10.50
C SER A 243 -7.30 -18.12 -10.60
N MET A 244 -7.95 -17.26 -9.81
CA MET A 244 -9.41 -17.10 -9.80
C MET A 244 -9.95 -16.11 -10.84
N ILE A 245 -9.10 -15.31 -11.48
CA ILE A 245 -9.52 -14.35 -12.49
C ILE A 245 -9.54 -15.06 -13.86
N PRO A 246 -10.73 -15.31 -14.45
CA PRO A 246 -10.83 -15.91 -15.76
C PRO A 246 -10.09 -15.06 -16.80
N LYS A 247 -9.32 -15.68 -17.69
CA LYS A 247 -8.59 -15.01 -18.78
C LYS A 247 -9.48 -14.14 -19.69
N LYS A 248 -10.81 -14.35 -19.67
CA LYS A 248 -11.78 -13.72 -20.56
C LYS A 248 -12.45 -12.42 -20.04
N ASN A 249 -12.29 -12.05 -18.77
CA ASN A 249 -13.04 -10.91 -18.19
C ASN A 249 -12.21 -9.62 -18.03
N TYR A 250 -11.27 -9.37 -18.93
CA TYR A 250 -10.52 -8.10 -18.97
C TYR A 250 -11.05 -7.11 -20.04
N LEU A 251 -12.28 -7.32 -20.51
CA LEU A 251 -13.00 -6.35 -21.30
C LEU A 251 -13.93 -5.57 -20.35
N TYR A 252 -13.43 -4.44 -19.85
CA TYR A 252 -14.08 -3.14 -19.56
C TYR A 252 -13.15 -2.28 -18.71
#